data_9debeecee575172f26ebe33f1103bbd6
#
_entry.id   9debeecee575172f26ebe33f1103bbd6
#
_cell.length_a   1.000
_cell.length_b   1.000
_cell.length_c   1.000
_cell.angle_alpha   90.00
_cell.angle_beta   90.00
_cell.angle_gamma   90.00
#
_symmetry.space_group_name_H-M   'P 1'
#
loop_
_entity.id
_entity.type
_entity.pdbx_description
1 polymer ?
#
loop_
_entity_poly.entity_id
_entity_poly.type
_entity_poly.pdbx_seq_one_letter_code
_entity_poly.pdbx_strand_id
1 'polypeptide(L)'
;MPGVRWTSPRTGRKAAGRVSPRNGLVKGDGLMGLREVLVERLTTLVGGPVQVVNTLVDHDERCVIEVELPDGRAAVAKCVVDPGRADVEALALNAAAGAGVPVPRLIARDRGSPTLLILERVDGRWLAPDRPARAWAATGAAVRRLHGVAVPGLPAFAARDGWAAGLRELADHWGPRAGAVGLDRRVVDAGRDAADRLVRSGRTEPRIVTLHGDCVPIHVRLDGDDRVVGLLDLGDACRGDPAWDLAILTMRSPERLPAVLDGYGADPDLSAWTARAWPVYRALRLVAEVGWLADHGFDPAEAIEEATSAGRGTL
;
A
#
# COMPACT_ATOMS: atom_id res chain seq x y z
N MET A 1 7.11 5.23 18.24
CA MET A 1 6.55 4.20 17.36
C MET A 1 6.16 4.92 16.08
N PRO A 2 6.73 4.60 14.92
CA PRO A 2 6.32 5.22 13.67
C PRO A 2 4.89 4.76 13.35
N GLY A 3 4.01 5.72 13.10
CA GLY A 3 2.67 5.48 12.58
C GLY A 3 2.73 4.80 11.21
N VAL A 4 1.65 4.13 10.81
CA VAL A 4 1.48 3.50 9.51
C VAL A 4 1.81 4.52 8.41
N ARG A 5 2.94 4.33 7.73
CA ARG A 5 3.36 5.18 6.61
C ARG A 5 2.77 4.61 5.32
N TRP A 6 1.82 5.32 4.78
CA TRP A 6 1.16 4.96 3.53
C TRP A 6 2.03 5.32 2.33
N THR A 7 2.23 4.38 1.42
CA THR A 7 2.92 4.61 0.16
C THR A 7 2.00 4.27 -1.01
N SER A 8 1.88 5.18 -1.97
CA SER A 8 1.23 4.90 -3.25
C SER A 8 2.26 4.94 -4.36
N PRO A 9 2.37 3.92 -5.20
CA PRO A 9 3.16 4.00 -6.41
C PRO A 9 2.29 4.58 -7.53
N ARG A 10 2.16 5.89 -7.60
CA ARG A 10 1.91 6.52 -8.89
C ARG A 10 3.26 6.84 -9.52
N THR A 11 3.39 6.58 -10.81
CA THR A 11 4.49 7.06 -11.65
C THR A 11 4.37 8.58 -11.81
N GLY A 12 4.51 9.32 -10.72
CA GLY A 12 4.62 10.77 -10.74
C GLY A 12 5.97 11.14 -11.34
N ARG A 13 5.98 12.11 -12.27
CA ARG A 13 7.24 12.73 -12.70
C ARG A 13 7.87 13.41 -11.49
N LYS A 14 9.13 13.10 -11.20
CA LYS A 14 9.91 13.85 -10.19
C LYS A 14 9.91 15.31 -10.58
N ALA A 15 9.49 16.19 -9.68
CA ALA A 15 9.67 17.63 -9.85
C ALA A 15 11.18 17.91 -9.97
N ALA A 16 11.57 18.64 -10.99
CA ALA A 16 12.97 19.07 -11.18
C ALA A 16 13.30 20.11 -10.11
N GLY A 17 13.87 19.67 -8.98
CA GLY A 17 14.36 20.59 -7.98
C GLY A 17 14.44 20.03 -6.56
N ARG A 18 15.68 19.80 -6.13
CA ARG A 18 16.17 19.47 -4.78
C ARG A 18 15.96 18.01 -4.33
N VAL A 19 16.94 17.20 -4.67
CA VAL A 19 17.32 16.00 -3.92
C VAL A 19 17.75 16.45 -2.52
N SER A 20 17.01 16.08 -1.48
CA SER A 20 17.46 16.23 -0.11
C SER A 20 18.54 15.16 0.16
N PRO A 21 19.76 15.50 0.54
CA PRO A 21 20.84 14.52 0.74
C PRO A 21 20.78 13.97 2.16
N ARG A 22 19.88 13.06 2.46
CA ARG A 22 19.79 12.51 3.81
C ARG A 22 19.46 11.02 3.89
N ASN A 23 20.09 10.16 3.13
CA ASN A 23 20.16 8.71 3.46
C ASN A 23 21.06 7.95 2.50
N GLY A 24 22.27 8.46 2.25
CA GLY A 24 23.32 7.67 1.63
C GLY A 24 24.07 6.87 2.70
N LEU A 25 24.30 5.59 2.45
CA LEU A 25 25.25 4.79 3.22
C LEU A 25 26.67 5.14 2.74
N VAL A 26 27.53 5.52 3.68
CA VAL A 26 28.94 5.86 3.35
C VAL A 26 29.71 4.56 3.16
N LYS A 27 30.23 4.37 1.95
CA LYS A 27 31.27 3.40 1.67
C LYS A 27 32.43 4.17 1.04
N GLY A 28 33.58 4.27 1.70
CA GLY A 28 34.81 5.00 1.33
C GLY A 28 34.69 5.87 0.06
N ASP A 29 34.75 7.16 0.23
CA ASP A 29 34.78 8.22 -0.79
C ASP A 29 33.50 8.53 -1.61
N GLY A 30 32.32 7.96 -1.31
CA GLY A 30 31.06 8.31 -1.99
C GLY A 30 29.79 7.81 -1.28
N LEU A 31 28.69 8.58 -1.42
CA LEU A 31 27.35 8.14 -1.01
C LEU A 31 26.83 7.14 -2.05
N MET A 32 26.62 5.89 -1.64
CA MET A 32 25.93 4.88 -2.48
C MET A 32 24.41 5.07 -2.37
N GLY A 33 23.72 5.02 -3.53
CA GLY A 33 22.27 4.97 -3.58
C GLY A 33 21.73 3.62 -3.09
N LEU A 34 20.44 3.56 -2.71
CA LEU A 34 19.80 2.30 -2.27
C LEU A 34 19.88 1.21 -3.33
N ARG A 35 19.85 1.58 -4.61
CA ARG A 35 19.94 0.64 -5.73
C ARG A 35 21.30 -0.07 -5.77
N GLU A 36 22.39 0.65 -5.61
CA GLU A 36 23.75 0.09 -5.61
C GLU A 36 23.94 -0.84 -4.40
N VAL A 37 23.51 -0.41 -3.22
CA VAL A 37 23.49 -1.23 -2.00
C VAL A 37 22.68 -2.51 -2.20
N LEU A 38 21.50 -2.39 -2.82
CA LEU A 38 20.63 -3.54 -3.11
C LEU A 38 21.34 -4.56 -4.01
N VAL A 39 21.92 -4.14 -5.14
CA VAL A 39 22.56 -5.02 -6.10
C VAL A 39 23.81 -5.72 -5.50
N GLU A 40 24.64 -4.98 -4.76
CA GLU A 40 25.84 -5.53 -4.10
C GLU A 40 25.47 -6.63 -3.10
N ARG A 41 24.52 -6.31 -2.19
CA ARG A 41 24.10 -7.23 -1.14
C ARG A 41 23.33 -8.42 -1.71
N LEU A 42 22.50 -8.18 -2.74
CA LEU A 42 21.76 -9.23 -3.43
C LEU A 42 22.72 -10.25 -4.05
N THR A 43 23.75 -9.78 -4.76
CA THR A 43 24.79 -10.64 -5.35
C THR A 43 25.47 -11.53 -4.29
N THR A 44 25.76 -10.96 -3.13
CA THR A 44 26.33 -11.71 -2.00
C THR A 44 25.33 -12.74 -1.46
N LEU A 45 24.08 -12.35 -1.26
CA LEU A 45 23.05 -13.19 -0.65
C LEU A 45 22.67 -14.41 -1.51
N VAL A 46 22.65 -14.25 -2.84
CA VAL A 46 22.31 -15.33 -3.77
C VAL A 46 23.52 -16.11 -4.27
N GLY A 47 24.75 -15.73 -3.85
CA GLY A 47 25.97 -16.43 -4.16
C GLY A 47 26.44 -16.33 -5.62
N GLY A 48 26.04 -15.27 -6.35
CA GLY A 48 26.45 -15.07 -7.74
C GLY A 48 25.90 -13.78 -8.35
N PRO A 49 26.36 -13.43 -9.57
CA PRO A 49 25.93 -12.21 -10.22
C PRO A 49 24.42 -12.23 -10.54
N VAL A 50 23.77 -11.10 -10.36
CA VAL A 50 22.37 -10.90 -10.72
C VAL A 50 22.28 -9.94 -11.92
N GLN A 51 21.35 -10.22 -12.82
CA GLN A 51 21.03 -9.30 -13.91
C GLN A 51 19.83 -8.42 -13.51
N VAL A 52 20.03 -7.11 -13.43
CA VAL A 52 18.92 -6.16 -13.23
C VAL A 52 18.17 -6.01 -14.55
N VAL A 53 16.90 -6.42 -14.54
CA VAL A 53 16.01 -6.35 -15.71
C VAL A 53 15.28 -5.02 -15.77
N ASN A 54 14.78 -4.54 -14.62
CA ASN A 54 13.99 -3.29 -14.55
C ASN A 54 14.16 -2.66 -13.16
N THR A 55 13.95 -1.35 -13.08
CA THR A 55 13.81 -0.61 -11.82
C THR A 55 12.37 -0.15 -11.69
N LEU A 56 11.65 -0.68 -10.72
CA LEU A 56 10.22 -0.40 -10.48
C LEU A 56 10.03 0.81 -9.58
N VAL A 57 10.86 0.91 -8.53
CA VAL A 57 10.83 2.00 -7.54
C VAL A 57 12.26 2.36 -7.17
N ASP A 58 12.55 3.65 -7.08
CA ASP A 58 13.85 4.14 -6.61
C ASP A 58 13.68 5.52 -5.95
N HIS A 59 13.64 5.53 -4.63
CA HIS A 59 13.61 6.74 -3.82
C HIS A 59 14.32 6.50 -2.47
N ASP A 60 14.45 7.51 -1.64
CA ASP A 60 15.27 7.52 -0.42
C ASP A 60 14.87 6.52 0.68
N GLU A 61 13.62 6.03 0.69
CA GLU A 61 13.16 5.04 1.66
C GLU A 61 13.12 3.60 1.10
N ARG A 62 13.10 3.44 -0.25
CA ARG A 62 12.90 2.14 -0.89
C ARG A 62 13.44 2.09 -2.31
N CYS A 63 14.09 0.98 -2.63
CA CYS A 63 14.41 0.59 -4.00
C CYS A 63 13.80 -0.77 -4.30
N VAL A 64 13.15 -0.91 -5.47
CA VAL A 64 12.56 -2.17 -5.94
C VAL A 64 13.02 -2.40 -7.38
N ILE A 65 13.63 -3.56 -7.62
CA ILE A 65 14.13 -3.96 -8.94
C ILE A 65 13.62 -5.35 -9.32
N GLU A 66 13.37 -5.56 -10.59
CA GLU A 66 13.24 -6.90 -11.18
C GLU A 66 14.61 -7.41 -11.56
N VAL A 67 14.88 -8.65 -11.20
CA VAL A 67 16.18 -9.31 -11.43
C VAL A 67 16.00 -10.70 -11.99
N GLU A 68 17.01 -11.17 -12.73
CA GLU A 68 17.25 -12.56 -13.00
C GLU A 68 18.33 -13.06 -12.03
N LEU A 69 18.00 -14.12 -11.29
CA LEU A 69 18.90 -14.77 -10.34
C LEU A 69 19.92 -15.66 -11.06
N PRO A 70 21.04 -16.05 -10.41
CA PRO A 70 22.06 -16.91 -11.05
C PRO A 70 21.55 -18.26 -11.57
N ASP A 71 20.41 -18.73 -11.05
CA ASP A 71 19.75 -19.98 -11.47
C ASP A 71 18.69 -19.76 -12.59
N GLY A 72 18.62 -18.55 -13.17
CA GLY A 72 17.70 -18.18 -14.24
C GLY A 72 16.29 -17.85 -13.79
N ARG A 73 15.99 -17.90 -12.48
CA ARG A 73 14.66 -17.49 -11.97
C ARG A 73 14.50 -15.98 -11.99
N ALA A 74 13.33 -15.52 -12.43
CA ALA A 74 12.93 -14.13 -12.28
C ALA A 74 12.48 -13.86 -10.83
N ALA A 75 12.96 -12.76 -10.26
CA ALA A 75 12.63 -12.33 -8.91
C ALA A 75 12.42 -10.81 -8.82
N VAL A 76 11.81 -10.37 -7.72
CA VAL A 76 11.74 -8.95 -7.34
C VAL A 76 12.55 -8.78 -6.07
N ALA A 77 13.54 -7.90 -6.11
CA ALA A 77 14.33 -7.54 -4.94
C ALA A 77 13.93 -6.15 -4.43
N LYS A 78 13.68 -6.07 -3.13
CA LYS A 78 13.32 -4.84 -2.43
C LYS A 78 14.39 -4.50 -1.40
N CYS A 79 14.83 -3.24 -1.39
CA CYS A 79 15.62 -2.62 -0.34
C CYS A 79 14.74 -1.65 0.41
N VAL A 80 14.54 -1.86 1.71
CA VAL A 80 13.60 -1.08 2.55
C VAL A 80 14.36 -0.52 3.75
N VAL A 81 14.34 0.82 3.90
CA VAL A 81 15.05 1.51 4.98
C VAL A 81 14.38 1.29 6.32
N ASP A 82 13.05 1.29 6.37
CA ASP A 82 12.31 0.97 7.59
C ASP A 82 12.25 -0.55 7.83
N PRO A 83 13.02 -1.10 8.80
CA PRO A 83 13.04 -2.53 9.07
C PRO A 83 11.68 -3.04 9.57
N GLY A 84 10.89 -2.20 10.26
CA GLY A 84 9.56 -2.57 10.75
C GLY A 84 8.60 -2.84 9.61
N ARG A 85 8.68 -2.04 8.53
CA ARG A 85 7.89 -2.24 7.33
C ARG A 85 8.29 -3.52 6.59
N ALA A 86 9.59 -3.79 6.48
CA ALA A 86 10.08 -5.05 5.89
C ALA A 86 9.72 -6.28 6.73
N ASP A 87 9.67 -6.14 8.08
CA ASP A 87 9.19 -7.20 8.99
C ASP A 87 7.70 -7.49 8.77
N VAL A 88 6.88 -6.46 8.64
CA VAL A 88 5.45 -6.56 8.36
C VAL A 88 5.21 -7.27 7.02
N GLU A 89 5.90 -6.85 5.96
CA GLU A 89 5.76 -7.46 4.64
C GLU A 89 6.13 -8.95 4.67
N ALA A 90 7.28 -9.30 5.24
CA ALA A 90 7.72 -10.68 5.33
C ALA A 90 6.76 -11.55 6.15
N LEU A 91 6.24 -11.02 7.27
CA LEU A 91 5.29 -11.71 8.13
C LEU A 91 3.96 -11.97 7.41
N ALA A 92 3.41 -10.94 6.76
CA ALA A 92 2.14 -11.01 6.04
C ALA A 92 2.23 -11.96 4.84
N LEU A 93 3.31 -11.85 4.02
CA LEU A 93 3.54 -12.73 2.88
C LEU A 93 3.61 -14.20 3.28
N ASN A 94 4.39 -14.53 4.33
CA ASN A 94 4.52 -15.92 4.77
C ASN A 94 3.19 -16.50 5.28
N ALA A 95 2.44 -15.74 6.06
CA ALA A 95 1.15 -16.18 6.58
C ALA A 95 0.10 -16.34 5.46
N ALA A 96 0.04 -15.36 4.54
CA ALA A 96 -0.89 -15.36 3.42
C ALA A 96 -0.60 -16.51 2.45
N ALA A 97 0.67 -16.73 2.08
CA ALA A 97 1.08 -17.85 1.22
C ALA A 97 0.75 -19.19 1.87
N GLY A 98 1.02 -19.37 3.17
CA GLY A 98 0.68 -20.55 3.94
C GLY A 98 -0.82 -20.86 3.99
N ALA A 99 -1.66 -19.83 3.86
CA ALA A 99 -3.12 -19.95 3.80
C ALA A 99 -3.68 -20.06 2.35
N GLY A 100 -2.82 -20.14 1.35
CA GLY A 100 -3.22 -20.26 -0.06
C GLY A 100 -3.76 -18.97 -0.67
N VAL A 101 -3.46 -17.81 -0.07
CA VAL A 101 -3.74 -16.51 -0.69
C VAL A 101 -2.74 -16.28 -1.82
N PRO A 102 -3.15 -15.80 -3.01
CA PRO A 102 -2.24 -15.52 -4.10
C PRO A 102 -1.37 -14.28 -3.76
N VAL A 103 -0.19 -14.51 -3.25
CA VAL A 103 0.82 -13.50 -2.92
C VAL A 103 2.20 -13.98 -3.40
N PRO A 104 3.17 -13.09 -3.64
CA PRO A 104 4.54 -13.48 -3.92
C PRO A 104 5.12 -14.32 -2.78
N ARG A 105 5.85 -15.38 -3.08
CA ARG A 105 6.60 -16.10 -2.05
C ARG A 105 7.87 -15.34 -1.69
N LEU A 106 8.14 -15.23 -0.41
CA LEU A 106 9.41 -14.72 0.09
C LEU A 106 10.49 -15.80 -0.14
N ILE A 107 11.44 -15.51 -1.04
CA ILE A 107 12.56 -16.42 -1.38
C ILE A 107 13.66 -16.31 -0.33
N ALA A 108 14.05 -15.08 0.00
CA ALA A 108 15.09 -14.81 0.97
C ALA A 108 14.91 -13.43 1.61
N ARG A 109 15.53 -13.26 2.77
CA ARG A 109 15.56 -12.00 3.51
C ARG A 109 16.93 -11.79 4.13
N ASP A 110 17.46 -10.58 3.98
CA ASP A 110 18.64 -10.10 4.73
C ASP A 110 18.23 -8.97 5.66
N ARG A 111 18.40 -9.18 6.97
CA ARG A 111 18.03 -8.26 8.06
C ARG A 111 19.07 -7.15 8.31
N GLY A 112 19.99 -6.91 7.38
CA GLY A 112 20.89 -5.77 7.45
C GLY A 112 20.14 -4.42 7.38
N SER A 113 20.89 -3.34 7.46
CA SER A 113 20.35 -1.98 7.29
C SER A 113 20.90 -1.38 5.99
N PRO A 114 20.05 -1.09 5.03
CA PRO A 114 18.60 -1.36 4.92
C PRO A 114 18.27 -2.86 4.82
N THR A 115 17.03 -3.26 5.13
CA THR A 115 16.57 -4.64 5.00
C THR A 115 16.34 -5.00 3.53
N LEU A 116 16.78 -6.21 3.10
CA LEU A 116 16.51 -6.74 1.78
C LEU A 116 15.47 -7.86 1.84
N LEU A 117 14.53 -7.82 0.89
CA LEU A 117 13.58 -8.90 0.61
C LEU A 117 13.74 -9.36 -0.83
N ILE A 118 13.81 -10.67 -1.05
CA ILE A 118 13.79 -11.28 -2.37
C ILE A 118 12.49 -12.04 -2.49
N LEU A 119 11.67 -11.65 -3.45
CA LEU A 119 10.34 -12.17 -3.67
C LEU A 119 10.27 -12.88 -5.02
N GLU A 120 9.42 -13.89 -5.11
CA GLU A 120 9.02 -14.45 -6.40
C GLU A 120 8.42 -13.35 -7.29
N ARG A 121 8.82 -13.30 -8.57
CA ARG A 121 8.15 -12.44 -9.53
C ARG A 121 6.80 -13.05 -9.88
N VAL A 122 5.73 -12.30 -9.70
CA VAL A 122 4.38 -12.70 -10.11
C VAL A 122 4.09 -12.10 -11.48
N ASP A 123 3.98 -12.95 -12.47
CA ASP A 123 3.57 -12.54 -13.82
C ASP A 123 2.08 -12.26 -13.89
N GLY A 124 1.68 -11.47 -14.88
CA GLY A 124 0.29 -11.12 -15.08
C GLY A 124 0.08 -9.62 -15.37
N ARG A 125 -1.15 -9.27 -15.64
CA ARG A 125 -1.57 -7.89 -15.90
C ARG A 125 -2.10 -7.28 -14.61
N TRP A 126 -1.86 -6.01 -14.40
CA TRP A 126 -2.47 -5.29 -13.28
C TRP A 126 -3.98 -5.10 -13.49
N LEU A 127 -4.72 -4.93 -12.39
CA LEU A 127 -6.15 -4.66 -12.39
C LEU A 127 -6.39 -3.22 -12.91
N ALA A 128 -6.56 -3.08 -14.22
CA ALA A 128 -6.85 -1.80 -14.85
C ALA A 128 -8.32 -1.38 -14.64
N PRO A 129 -8.65 -0.08 -14.65
CA PRO A 129 -10.03 0.40 -14.44
C PRO A 129 -11.04 -0.14 -15.47
N ASP A 130 -10.60 -0.42 -16.70
CA ASP A 130 -11.41 -0.94 -17.81
C ASP A 130 -11.65 -2.46 -17.76
N ARG A 131 -11.03 -3.17 -16.79
CA ARG A 131 -11.28 -4.60 -16.62
C ARG A 131 -12.74 -4.91 -16.35
N PRO A 132 -13.23 -6.06 -16.85
CA PRO A 132 -14.64 -6.45 -16.66
C PRO A 132 -14.98 -6.67 -15.19
N ALA A 133 -16.24 -6.55 -14.84
CA ALA A 133 -16.73 -6.71 -13.45
C ALA A 133 -16.26 -8.02 -12.80
N ARG A 134 -16.12 -9.12 -13.56
CA ARG A 134 -15.62 -10.41 -13.05
C ARG A 134 -14.19 -10.32 -12.49
N ALA A 135 -13.31 -9.48 -13.07
CA ALA A 135 -11.95 -9.28 -12.54
C ALA A 135 -11.96 -8.58 -11.19
N TRP A 136 -12.85 -7.60 -11.01
CA TRP A 136 -13.06 -6.91 -9.75
C TRP A 136 -13.70 -7.83 -8.69
N ALA A 137 -14.65 -8.67 -9.10
CA ALA A 137 -15.22 -9.70 -8.22
C ALA A 137 -14.15 -10.73 -7.80
N ALA A 138 -13.32 -11.21 -8.74
CA ALA A 138 -12.21 -12.10 -8.41
C ALA A 138 -11.24 -11.47 -7.42
N THR A 139 -10.99 -10.16 -7.54
CA THR A 139 -10.18 -9.40 -6.59
C THR A 139 -10.82 -9.32 -5.22
N GLY A 140 -12.13 -9.02 -5.15
CA GLY A 140 -12.89 -9.07 -3.88
C GLY A 140 -12.75 -10.42 -3.18
N ALA A 141 -12.86 -11.53 -3.91
CA ALA A 141 -12.67 -12.87 -3.38
C ALA A 141 -11.24 -13.13 -2.87
N ALA A 142 -10.22 -12.60 -3.54
CA ALA A 142 -8.83 -12.71 -3.09
C ALA A 142 -8.57 -11.90 -1.81
N VAL A 143 -9.09 -10.66 -1.75
CA VAL A 143 -9.04 -9.81 -0.55
C VAL A 143 -9.75 -10.47 0.63
N ARG A 144 -10.93 -11.09 0.42
CA ARG A 144 -11.59 -11.84 1.48
C ARG A 144 -10.73 -12.96 2.04
N ARG A 145 -10.01 -13.70 1.18
CA ARG A 145 -9.09 -14.76 1.64
C ARG A 145 -7.99 -14.18 2.51
N LEU A 146 -7.38 -13.05 2.10
CA LEU A 146 -6.37 -12.37 2.91
C LEU A 146 -6.96 -11.93 4.26
N HIS A 147 -8.16 -11.34 4.28
CA HIS A 147 -8.84 -10.91 5.50
C HIS A 147 -9.18 -12.07 6.45
N GLY A 148 -9.26 -13.29 5.91
CA GLY A 148 -9.47 -14.51 6.70
C GLY A 148 -8.20 -15.07 7.37
N VAL A 149 -7.02 -14.56 7.01
CA VAL A 149 -5.74 -15.04 7.55
C VAL A 149 -5.46 -14.40 8.91
N ALA A 150 -5.25 -15.21 9.93
CA ALA A 150 -4.75 -14.71 11.21
C ALA A 150 -3.23 -14.51 11.12
N VAL A 151 -2.77 -13.28 11.29
CA VAL A 151 -1.35 -12.93 11.28
C VAL A 151 -0.98 -12.31 12.62
N PRO A 152 -0.52 -13.13 13.60
CA PRO A 152 -0.05 -12.61 14.88
C PRO A 152 1.13 -11.65 14.70
N GLY A 153 1.11 -10.54 15.43
CA GLY A 153 2.20 -9.56 15.39
C GLY A 153 2.05 -8.45 14.35
N LEU A 154 1.02 -8.48 13.49
CA LEU A 154 0.72 -7.32 12.66
C LEU A 154 0.33 -6.10 13.52
N PRO A 155 0.78 -4.89 13.13
CA PRO A 155 0.35 -3.67 13.80
C PRO A 155 -1.17 -3.50 13.67
N ALA A 156 -1.78 -2.86 14.65
CA ALA A 156 -3.15 -2.36 14.48
C ALA A 156 -3.13 -1.12 13.59
N PHE A 157 -4.20 -0.90 12.83
CA PHE A 157 -4.42 0.33 12.06
C PHE A 157 -4.30 1.59 12.94
N ALA A 158 -4.65 1.47 14.21
CA ALA A 158 -4.38 2.45 15.24
C ALA A 158 -3.72 1.79 16.45
N ALA A 159 -2.62 2.39 16.91
CA ALA A 159 -1.73 1.74 17.87
C ALA A 159 -2.28 1.65 19.30
N ARG A 160 -3.18 2.54 19.76
CA ARG A 160 -3.55 2.65 21.17
C ARG A 160 -5.04 2.80 21.47
N ASP A 161 -5.80 3.52 20.68
CA ASP A 161 -7.14 3.98 21.05
C ASP A 161 -8.24 3.48 20.09
N GLY A 162 -7.96 2.39 19.37
CA GLY A 162 -8.90 1.75 18.48
C GLY A 162 -9.02 2.44 17.10
N TRP A 163 -9.87 1.88 16.26
CA TRP A 163 -10.07 2.28 14.87
C TRP A 163 -10.42 3.77 14.68
N ALA A 164 -11.26 4.32 15.55
CA ALA A 164 -11.67 5.72 15.49
C ALA A 164 -10.50 6.70 15.66
N ALA A 165 -9.59 6.38 16.57
CA ALA A 165 -8.38 7.16 16.78
C ALA A 165 -7.46 7.10 15.56
N GLY A 166 -7.32 5.93 14.92
CA GLY A 166 -6.51 5.77 13.73
C GLY A 166 -6.95 6.62 12.56
N LEU A 167 -8.25 6.81 12.37
CA LEU A 167 -8.75 7.71 11.33
C LEU A 167 -8.37 9.18 11.60
N ARG A 168 -8.39 9.62 12.88
CA ARG A 168 -7.93 10.95 13.28
C ARG A 168 -6.42 11.09 13.12
N GLU A 169 -5.66 10.11 13.59
CA GLU A 169 -4.19 10.08 13.46
C GLU A 169 -3.76 10.21 12.00
N LEU A 170 -4.49 9.55 11.07
CA LEU A 170 -4.22 9.66 9.63
C LEU A 170 -4.38 11.10 9.13
N ALA A 171 -5.49 11.77 9.49
CA ALA A 171 -5.73 13.16 9.14
C ALA A 171 -4.73 14.11 9.79
N ASP A 172 -4.41 13.89 11.08
CA ASP A 172 -3.48 14.72 11.86
C ASP A 172 -2.04 14.58 11.37
N HIS A 173 -1.66 13.38 10.93
CA HIS A 173 -0.32 13.12 10.40
C HIS A 173 -0.12 13.73 9.00
N TRP A 174 -1.06 13.49 8.09
CA TRP A 174 -0.90 13.87 6.68
C TRP A 174 -1.47 15.24 6.33
N GLY A 175 -2.48 15.71 7.06
CA GLY A 175 -3.13 16.99 6.78
C GLY A 175 -2.18 18.18 6.73
N PRO A 176 -1.28 18.39 7.72
CA PRO A 176 -0.29 19.46 7.68
C PRO A 176 0.67 19.38 6.48
N ARG A 177 1.07 18.16 6.09
CA ARG A 177 1.97 17.92 4.94
C ARG A 177 1.27 18.23 3.62
N ALA A 178 0.05 17.76 3.47
CA ALA A 178 -0.79 18.04 2.31
C ALA A 178 -1.09 19.54 2.18
N GLY A 179 -1.36 20.22 3.28
CA GLY A 179 -1.57 21.67 3.33
C GLY A 179 -0.31 22.47 2.92
N ALA A 180 0.89 21.99 3.27
CA ALA A 180 2.15 22.65 2.92
C ALA A 180 2.41 22.70 1.39
N VAL A 181 1.75 21.81 0.62
CA VAL A 181 1.86 21.75 -0.85
C VAL A 181 0.61 22.24 -1.58
N GLY A 182 -0.32 22.88 -0.86
CA GLY A 182 -1.44 23.62 -1.45
C GLY A 182 -2.79 22.91 -1.37
N LEU A 183 -2.94 21.77 -0.67
CA LEU A 183 -4.27 21.24 -0.40
C LEU A 183 -5.03 22.18 0.56
N ASP A 184 -6.24 22.58 0.17
CA ASP A 184 -7.07 23.46 1.01
C ASP A 184 -7.35 22.79 2.37
N ARG A 185 -7.08 23.52 3.45
CA ARG A 185 -7.32 23.05 4.81
C ARG A 185 -8.77 22.59 5.03
N ARG A 186 -9.72 23.23 4.36
CA ARG A 186 -11.14 22.83 4.43
C ARG A 186 -11.36 21.38 3.99
N VAL A 187 -10.58 20.87 3.03
CA VAL A 187 -10.64 19.47 2.58
C VAL A 187 -10.16 18.54 3.69
N VAL A 188 -9.07 18.88 4.37
CA VAL A 188 -8.54 18.11 5.49
C VAL A 188 -9.52 18.09 6.66
N ASP A 189 -10.03 19.29 7.05
CA ASP A 189 -10.99 19.44 8.14
C ASP A 189 -12.30 18.69 7.83
N ALA A 190 -12.81 18.76 6.59
CA ALA A 190 -13.99 18.00 6.16
C ALA A 190 -13.80 16.49 6.27
N GLY A 191 -12.62 15.98 5.88
CA GLY A 191 -12.26 14.56 6.04
C GLY A 191 -12.26 14.13 7.52
N ARG A 192 -11.68 14.95 8.40
CA ARG A 192 -11.67 14.72 9.84
C ARG A 192 -13.08 14.71 10.43
N ASP A 193 -13.89 15.71 10.09
CA ASP A 193 -15.27 15.82 10.57
C ASP A 193 -16.13 14.64 10.07
N ALA A 194 -15.92 14.20 8.82
CA ALA A 194 -16.58 13.03 8.27
C ALA A 194 -16.17 11.74 9.00
N ALA A 195 -14.91 11.58 9.36
CA ALA A 195 -14.43 10.48 10.17
C ALA A 195 -15.09 10.47 11.56
N ASP A 196 -15.18 11.65 12.20
CA ASP A 196 -15.86 11.80 13.49
C ASP A 196 -17.35 11.51 13.41
N ARG A 197 -18.03 11.93 12.34
CA ARG A 197 -19.46 11.57 12.11
C ARG A 197 -19.62 10.07 11.91
N LEU A 198 -18.74 9.45 11.12
CA LEU A 198 -18.78 8.01 10.86
C LEU A 198 -18.63 7.21 12.16
N VAL A 199 -17.69 7.60 13.02
CA VAL A 199 -17.47 6.99 14.34
C VAL A 199 -18.69 7.14 15.23
N ARG A 200 -19.31 8.34 15.29
CA ARG A 200 -20.52 8.60 16.10
C ARG A 200 -21.77 7.91 15.56
N SER A 201 -21.78 7.46 14.31
CA SER A 201 -22.97 6.85 13.68
C SER A 201 -23.33 5.44 14.22
N GLY A 202 -22.68 4.98 15.27
CA GLY A 202 -23.13 3.88 16.11
C GLY A 202 -22.49 2.51 15.85
N ARG A 203 -21.53 2.38 14.92
CA ARG A 203 -20.68 1.19 14.87
C ARG A 203 -19.35 1.52 15.56
N THR A 204 -19.32 1.28 16.86
CA THR A 204 -18.18 1.65 17.71
C THR A 204 -16.93 0.84 17.41
N GLU A 205 -17.08 -0.39 16.91
CA GLU A 205 -15.95 -1.22 16.50
C GLU A 205 -16.29 -2.06 15.26
N PRO A 206 -15.59 -1.87 14.14
CA PRO A 206 -15.70 -2.75 12.98
C PRO A 206 -15.13 -4.14 13.31
N ARG A 207 -15.51 -5.14 12.52
CA ARG A 207 -14.85 -6.44 12.56
C ARG A 207 -13.37 -6.23 12.18
N ILE A 208 -12.45 -6.63 13.05
CA ILE A 208 -11.02 -6.50 12.81
C ILE A 208 -10.51 -7.73 12.06
N VAL A 209 -9.89 -7.47 10.89
CA VAL A 209 -9.29 -8.49 10.01
C VAL A 209 -7.85 -8.13 9.68
N THR A 210 -7.13 -9.04 9.01
CA THR A 210 -5.84 -8.73 8.39
C THR A 210 -6.08 -7.93 7.12
N LEU A 211 -5.63 -6.68 7.08
CA LEU A 211 -5.70 -5.82 5.90
C LEU A 211 -4.44 -5.96 5.04
N HIS A 212 -4.59 -5.72 3.74
CA HIS A 212 -3.49 -5.39 2.85
C HIS A 212 -2.88 -4.03 3.24
N GLY A 213 -3.74 -3.10 3.61
CA GLY A 213 -3.39 -1.75 4.05
C GLY A 213 -3.27 -0.75 2.90
N ASP A 214 -2.68 -1.12 1.78
CA ASP A 214 -2.58 -0.33 0.54
C ASP A 214 -3.11 -1.13 -0.66
N CYS A 215 -4.37 -1.57 -0.58
CA CYS A 215 -5.01 -2.42 -1.58
C CYS A 215 -5.45 -1.62 -2.83
N VAL A 216 -4.48 -1.05 -3.55
CA VAL A 216 -4.73 -0.34 -4.81
C VAL A 216 -4.68 -1.28 -6.01
N PRO A 217 -5.38 -0.98 -7.13
CA PRO A 217 -5.46 -1.87 -8.29
C PRO A 217 -4.12 -2.27 -8.90
N ILE A 218 -3.10 -1.42 -8.82
CA ILE A 218 -1.76 -1.73 -9.34
C ILE A 218 -1.05 -2.84 -8.57
N HIS A 219 -1.45 -3.10 -7.32
CA HIS A 219 -0.95 -4.20 -6.49
C HIS A 219 -1.66 -5.53 -6.74
N VAL A 220 -2.62 -5.58 -7.68
CA VAL A 220 -3.32 -6.80 -8.06
C VAL A 220 -2.84 -7.30 -9.41
N ARG A 221 -2.39 -8.55 -9.47
CA ARG A 221 -2.01 -9.24 -10.71
C ARG A 221 -3.07 -10.25 -11.12
N LEU A 222 -3.42 -10.21 -12.41
CA LEU A 222 -4.41 -11.08 -13.04
C LEU A 222 -3.75 -11.90 -14.14
N ASP A 223 -4.17 -13.16 -14.28
CA ASP A 223 -3.84 -14.00 -15.44
C ASP A 223 -4.65 -13.63 -16.71
N GLY A 224 -4.52 -14.47 -17.74
CA GLY A 224 -5.26 -14.30 -19.01
C GLY A 224 -6.78 -14.41 -18.84
N ASP A 225 -7.25 -15.13 -17.85
CA ASP A 225 -8.68 -15.40 -17.57
C ASP A 225 -9.28 -14.46 -16.51
N ASP A 226 -8.58 -13.37 -16.16
CA ASP A 226 -8.94 -12.41 -15.10
C ASP A 226 -8.99 -13.02 -13.68
N ARG A 227 -8.26 -14.14 -13.41
CA ARG A 227 -8.10 -14.66 -12.06
C ARG A 227 -6.95 -13.95 -11.36
N VAL A 228 -7.10 -13.70 -10.06
CA VAL A 228 -6.03 -13.08 -9.25
C VAL A 228 -4.92 -14.09 -9.02
N VAL A 229 -3.72 -13.78 -9.51
CA VAL A 229 -2.50 -14.55 -9.33
C VAL A 229 -1.51 -13.91 -8.35
N GLY A 230 -1.75 -12.66 -7.95
CA GLY A 230 -0.94 -11.97 -6.95
C GLY A 230 -1.59 -10.75 -6.32
N LEU A 231 -1.54 -10.68 -4.98
CA LEU A 231 -1.67 -9.45 -4.22
C LEU A 231 -0.26 -9.04 -3.79
N LEU A 232 0.21 -7.90 -4.27
CA LEU A 232 1.59 -7.44 -4.13
C LEU A 232 1.71 -6.34 -3.08
N ASP A 233 2.91 -6.17 -2.54
CA ASP A 233 3.26 -5.05 -1.65
C ASP A 233 2.47 -5.01 -0.33
N LEU A 234 2.65 -6.05 0.49
CA LEU A 234 2.05 -6.17 1.83
C LEU A 234 2.85 -5.42 2.93
N GLY A 235 3.70 -4.47 2.56
CA GLY A 235 4.48 -3.69 3.51
C GLY A 235 3.66 -2.78 4.44
N ASP A 236 2.40 -2.50 4.07
CA ASP A 236 1.44 -1.74 4.86
C ASP A 236 0.38 -2.63 5.54
N ALA A 237 0.58 -3.95 5.53
CA ALA A 237 -0.36 -4.88 6.15
C ALA A 237 -0.54 -4.57 7.64
N CYS A 238 -1.79 -4.56 8.07
CA CYS A 238 -2.16 -4.24 9.44
C CYS A 238 -3.46 -4.95 9.84
N ARG A 239 -3.91 -4.74 11.06
CA ARG A 239 -5.21 -5.22 11.54
C ARG A 239 -6.20 -4.09 11.58
N GLY A 240 -7.33 -4.22 10.89
CA GLY A 240 -8.31 -3.12 10.80
C GLY A 240 -9.65 -3.52 10.20
N ASP A 241 -10.42 -2.50 9.83
CA ASP A 241 -11.75 -2.63 9.21
C ASP A 241 -11.66 -3.13 7.76
N PRO A 242 -12.30 -4.26 7.40
CA PRO A 242 -12.29 -4.76 6.02
C PRO A 242 -12.78 -3.74 4.97
N ALA A 243 -13.67 -2.84 5.35
CA ALA A 243 -14.15 -1.78 4.47
C ALA A 243 -13.02 -0.82 4.00
N TRP A 244 -11.91 -0.74 4.74
CA TRP A 244 -10.74 0.04 4.34
C TRP A 244 -10.18 -0.45 3.01
N ASP A 245 -9.78 -1.72 2.92
CA ASP A 245 -9.19 -2.26 1.69
C ASP A 245 -10.17 -2.22 0.52
N LEU A 246 -11.48 -2.46 0.77
CA LEU A 246 -12.52 -2.41 -0.27
C LEU A 246 -12.70 -0.97 -0.80
N ALA A 247 -12.60 0.03 0.07
CA ALA A 247 -12.66 1.44 -0.30
C ALA A 247 -11.41 1.86 -1.10
N ILE A 248 -10.22 1.48 -0.64
CA ILE A 248 -8.96 1.82 -1.32
C ILE A 248 -8.90 1.17 -2.70
N LEU A 249 -9.30 -0.09 -2.81
CA LEU A 249 -9.35 -0.81 -4.09
C LEU A 249 -10.21 -0.10 -5.13
N THR A 250 -11.30 0.51 -4.71
CA THR A 250 -12.29 1.14 -5.60
C THR A 250 -12.29 2.68 -5.56
N MET A 251 -11.33 3.30 -4.88
CA MET A 251 -11.34 4.75 -4.62
C MET A 251 -11.36 5.61 -5.89
N ARG A 252 -10.82 5.10 -7.01
CA ARG A 252 -10.79 5.74 -8.34
C ARG A 252 -11.75 5.12 -9.36
N SER A 253 -12.48 4.09 -8.96
CA SER A 253 -13.46 3.36 -9.78
C SER A 253 -14.65 2.97 -8.91
N PRO A 254 -15.40 3.95 -8.36
CA PRO A 254 -16.47 3.69 -7.39
C PRO A 254 -17.59 2.80 -7.95
N GLU A 255 -17.81 2.84 -9.26
CA GLU A 255 -18.76 1.98 -9.98
C GLU A 255 -18.39 0.47 -9.91
N ARG A 256 -17.16 0.16 -9.50
CA ARG A 256 -16.67 -1.21 -9.34
C ARG A 256 -16.93 -1.79 -7.94
N LEU A 257 -17.29 -0.95 -6.97
CA LEU A 257 -17.53 -1.38 -5.59
C LEU A 257 -18.59 -2.50 -5.49
N PRO A 258 -19.72 -2.47 -6.22
CA PRO A 258 -20.70 -3.57 -6.18
C PRO A 258 -20.08 -4.91 -6.60
N ALA A 259 -19.29 -4.96 -7.66
CA ALA A 259 -18.63 -6.19 -8.11
C ALA A 259 -17.60 -6.70 -7.10
N VAL A 260 -16.86 -5.81 -6.46
CA VAL A 260 -15.91 -6.16 -5.40
C VAL A 260 -16.63 -6.73 -4.18
N LEU A 261 -17.73 -6.11 -3.74
CA LEU A 261 -18.54 -6.60 -2.61
C LEU A 261 -19.16 -7.97 -2.90
N ASP A 262 -19.67 -8.19 -4.11
CA ASP A 262 -20.21 -9.47 -4.55
C ASP A 262 -19.14 -10.57 -4.49
N GLY A 263 -18.00 -10.34 -5.12
CA GLY A 263 -16.88 -11.29 -5.08
C GLY A 263 -16.30 -11.51 -3.68
N TYR A 264 -16.27 -10.47 -2.85
CA TYR A 264 -15.91 -10.58 -1.44
C TYR A 264 -16.93 -11.44 -0.66
N GLY A 265 -18.16 -11.57 -1.15
CA GLY A 265 -19.27 -12.22 -0.44
C GLY A 265 -19.65 -11.42 0.80
N ALA A 266 -19.72 -10.10 0.67
CA ALA A 266 -20.11 -9.21 1.74
C ALA A 266 -21.56 -9.45 2.11
N ASP A 267 -21.82 -9.65 3.41
CA ASP A 267 -23.18 -9.66 3.94
C ASP A 267 -23.84 -8.25 3.85
N PRO A 268 -25.15 -8.12 4.03
CA PRO A 268 -25.83 -6.83 3.96
C PRO A 268 -25.27 -5.79 4.92
N ASP A 269 -24.83 -6.20 6.12
CA ASP A 269 -24.29 -5.29 7.13
C ASP A 269 -22.94 -4.74 6.72
N LEU A 270 -22.03 -5.57 6.20
CA LEU A 270 -20.75 -5.14 5.67
C LEU A 270 -20.92 -4.26 4.42
N SER A 271 -21.86 -4.62 3.54
CA SER A 271 -22.16 -3.86 2.34
C SER A 271 -22.66 -2.45 2.68
N ALA A 272 -23.63 -2.35 3.60
CA ALA A 272 -24.17 -1.08 4.07
C ALA A 272 -23.10 -0.24 4.82
N TRP A 273 -22.26 -0.92 5.62
CA TRP A 273 -21.14 -0.26 6.29
C TRP A 273 -20.13 0.27 5.30
N THR A 274 -19.68 -0.55 4.35
CA THR A 274 -18.71 -0.16 3.33
C THR A 274 -19.21 1.02 2.51
N ALA A 275 -20.47 1.00 2.07
CA ALA A 275 -21.06 2.12 1.34
C ALA A 275 -21.03 3.45 2.13
N ARG A 276 -21.23 3.37 3.46
CA ARG A 276 -21.17 4.53 4.36
C ARG A 276 -19.75 5.00 4.64
N ALA A 277 -18.82 4.06 4.84
CA ALA A 277 -17.43 4.35 5.18
C ALA A 277 -16.61 4.77 3.95
N TRP A 278 -16.97 4.32 2.77
CA TRP A 278 -16.22 4.49 1.52
C TRP A 278 -15.84 5.96 1.23
N PRO A 279 -16.77 6.95 1.26
CA PRO A 279 -16.39 8.34 0.97
C PRO A 279 -15.42 8.90 1.99
N VAL A 280 -15.54 8.49 3.25
CA VAL A 280 -14.64 8.93 4.34
C VAL A 280 -13.25 8.35 4.16
N TYR A 281 -13.16 7.03 3.93
CA TYR A 281 -11.87 6.35 3.74
C TYR A 281 -11.15 6.85 2.49
N ARG A 282 -11.90 7.06 1.41
CA ARG A 282 -11.36 7.66 0.19
C ARG A 282 -10.78 9.05 0.46
N ALA A 283 -11.52 9.92 1.13
CA ALA A 283 -11.06 11.28 1.43
C ALA A 283 -9.79 11.29 2.27
N LEU A 284 -9.74 10.51 3.35
CA LEU A 284 -8.57 10.39 4.21
C LEU A 284 -7.36 9.79 3.46
N ARG A 285 -7.58 8.78 2.62
CA ARG A 285 -6.52 8.16 1.82
C ARG A 285 -5.94 9.14 0.80
N LEU A 286 -6.77 9.97 0.15
CA LEU A 286 -6.31 10.99 -0.78
C LEU A 286 -5.51 12.10 -0.09
N VAL A 287 -5.92 12.55 1.09
CA VAL A 287 -5.12 13.48 1.91
C VAL A 287 -3.76 12.87 2.25
N ALA A 288 -3.74 11.60 2.64
CA ALA A 288 -2.50 10.89 2.92
C ALA A 288 -1.61 10.76 1.68
N GLU A 289 -2.18 10.52 0.49
CA GLU A 289 -1.44 10.44 -0.77
C GLU A 289 -0.78 11.78 -1.12
N VAL A 290 -1.50 12.90 -0.99
CA VAL A 290 -0.93 14.24 -1.23
C VAL A 290 0.26 14.49 -0.31
N GLY A 291 0.11 14.22 0.99
CA GLY A 291 1.17 14.40 1.97
C GLY A 291 2.37 13.50 1.70
N TRP A 292 2.13 12.24 1.34
CA TRP A 292 3.20 11.29 1.01
C TRP A 292 3.98 11.71 -0.25
N LEU A 293 3.28 12.10 -1.33
CA LEU A 293 3.91 12.59 -2.55
C LEU A 293 4.82 13.79 -2.27
N ALA A 294 4.35 14.72 -1.44
CA ALA A 294 5.13 15.89 -1.02
C ALA A 294 6.40 15.52 -0.25
N ASP A 295 6.29 14.62 0.73
CA ASP A 295 7.42 14.19 1.56
C ASP A 295 8.51 13.47 0.74
N HIS A 296 8.13 12.82 -0.38
CA HIS A 296 9.06 12.09 -1.26
C HIS A 296 9.47 12.87 -2.51
N GLY A 297 9.11 14.15 -2.62
CA GLY A 297 9.51 15.03 -3.72
C GLY A 297 8.85 14.69 -5.06
N PHE A 298 7.69 14.03 -5.04
CA PHE A 298 6.85 13.82 -6.22
C PHE A 298 5.88 14.99 -6.40
N ASP A 299 5.41 15.19 -7.65
CA ASP A 299 4.40 16.20 -7.96
C ASP A 299 3.03 15.77 -7.40
N PRO A 300 2.43 16.52 -6.45
CA PRO A 300 1.14 16.18 -5.86
C PRO A 300 -0.07 16.77 -6.60
N ALA A 301 0.11 17.50 -7.72
CA ALA A 301 -0.94 18.33 -8.33
C ALA A 301 -2.22 17.51 -8.66
N GLU A 302 -2.08 16.36 -9.30
CA GLU A 302 -3.21 15.50 -9.66
C GLU A 302 -3.93 14.94 -8.41
N ALA A 303 -3.17 14.57 -7.38
CA ALA A 303 -3.72 14.09 -6.12
C ALA A 303 -4.46 15.20 -5.34
N ILE A 304 -3.98 16.45 -5.42
CA ILE A 304 -4.66 17.62 -4.84
C ILE A 304 -6.03 17.86 -5.52
N GLU A 305 -6.08 17.80 -6.85
CA GLU A 305 -7.33 17.95 -7.60
C GLU A 305 -8.34 16.86 -7.20
N GLU A 306 -7.88 15.62 -7.10
CA GLU A 306 -8.71 14.48 -6.72
C GLU A 306 -9.20 14.59 -5.27
N ALA A 307 -8.33 14.94 -4.32
CA ALA A 307 -8.67 15.14 -2.92
C ALA A 307 -9.68 16.28 -2.76
N THR A 308 -9.50 17.39 -3.50
CA THR A 308 -10.42 18.54 -3.49
C THR A 308 -11.79 18.15 -4.02
N SER A 309 -11.85 17.37 -5.10
CA SER A 309 -13.10 16.85 -5.66
C SER A 309 -13.81 15.91 -4.69
N ALA A 310 -13.08 15.01 -4.03
CA ALA A 310 -13.62 14.09 -3.04
C ALA A 310 -14.16 14.82 -1.80
N GLY A 311 -13.45 15.86 -1.34
CA GLY A 311 -13.86 16.69 -0.20
C GLY A 311 -15.19 17.39 -0.42
N ARG A 312 -15.48 17.86 -1.65
CA ARG A 312 -16.78 18.47 -2.00
C ARG A 312 -17.95 17.49 -1.94
N GLY A 313 -17.71 16.21 -2.16
CA GLY A 313 -18.73 15.16 -2.07
C GLY A 313 -18.97 14.63 -0.67
N THR A 314 -18.13 15.01 0.29
CA THR A 314 -18.22 14.62 1.72
C THR A 314 -18.82 15.74 2.61
N LEU A 315 -18.91 16.97 2.09
CA LEU A 315 -19.58 18.11 2.69
C LEU A 315 -21.09 18.05 2.46
#